data_5c94dd97ba7b2f0b37a4e1a4eca2efb1
#
_entry.id   5c94dd97ba7b2f0b37a4e1a4eca2efb1
#
_cell.length_a   1.000
_cell.length_b   1.000
_cell.length_c   1.000
_cell.angle_alpha   90.00
_cell.angle_beta   90.00
_cell.angle_gamma   90.00
#
_symmetry.space_group_name_H-M   'P 1'
#
loop_
_entity.id
_entity.type
_entity.pdbx_description
1 polymer ?
#
loop_
_entity_poly.entity_id
_entity_poly.type
_entity_poly.pdbx_seq_one_letter_code
_entity_poly.pdbx_strand_id
1 'polypeptide(L)'
;GLTEKNVFIGDIYRWGDALIQVTQPRSPCFKLNYHFGIHDMSAQMQSAGKTGWLYRVVLAGQVSADAPLELASRLSDVSVYDACAIAWHMPFDDEQYHRLLSAAGLSTSWTRTMQKRRLSSKIEDNSRRLWGK
;
A
#
# COMPACT_ATOMS: atom_id res chain seq x y z
N GLY A 1 10.36 -1.89 14.90
CA GLY A 1 9.29 -2.62 14.25
C GLY A 1 9.10 -2.22 12.80
N LEU A 2 8.15 -2.87 12.15
CA LEU A 2 7.82 -2.60 10.76
C LEU A 2 6.93 -1.36 10.66
N THR A 3 7.29 -0.48 9.75
CA THR A 3 6.53 0.75 9.45
C THR A 3 6.43 0.94 7.94
N GLU A 4 5.58 1.85 7.50
CA GLU A 4 5.42 2.20 6.09
C GLU A 4 6.73 2.70 5.46
N LYS A 5 7.66 3.20 6.28
CA LYS A 5 8.95 3.73 5.79
C LYS A 5 10.03 2.67 5.63
N ASN A 6 9.92 1.53 6.30
CA ASN A 6 10.92 0.46 6.21
C ASN A 6 10.39 -0.85 5.62
N VAL A 7 9.13 -0.88 5.21
CA VAL A 7 8.53 -1.97 4.45
C VAL A 7 8.37 -1.52 3.00
N PHE A 8 8.78 -2.36 2.05
CA PHE A 8 8.85 -2.01 0.63
C PHE A 8 7.90 -2.87 -0.19
N ILE A 9 7.37 -2.28 -1.25
CA ILE A 9 6.51 -3.02 -2.18
C ILE A 9 7.29 -4.20 -2.74
N GLY A 10 6.68 -5.38 -2.68
CA GLY A 10 7.31 -6.63 -3.13
C GLY A 10 8.13 -7.36 -2.08
N ASP A 11 8.37 -6.75 -0.90
CA ASP A 11 9.06 -7.45 0.18
C ASP A 11 8.39 -8.79 0.46
N ILE A 12 9.19 -9.84 0.54
CA ILE A 12 8.72 -11.18 0.91
C ILE A 12 9.20 -11.47 2.33
N TYR A 13 8.24 -11.80 3.19
CA TYR A 13 8.51 -12.19 4.58
C TYR A 13 8.20 -13.65 4.79
N ARG A 14 9.05 -14.30 5.57
CA ARG A 14 8.76 -15.61 6.13
C ARG A 14 7.96 -15.43 7.42
N TRP A 15 6.84 -16.13 7.52
CA TRP A 15 6.03 -16.19 8.72
C TRP A 15 5.69 -17.65 9.02
N GLY A 16 6.36 -18.23 10.01
CA GLY A 16 6.26 -19.69 10.23
C GLY A 16 6.65 -20.45 8.97
N ASP A 17 5.77 -21.30 8.47
CA ASP A 17 5.98 -22.07 7.25
C ASP A 17 5.51 -21.33 5.99
N ALA A 18 4.91 -20.14 6.13
CA ALA A 18 4.36 -19.39 5.01
C ALA A 18 5.34 -18.33 4.49
N LEU A 19 5.16 -17.95 3.23
CA LEU A 19 5.78 -16.77 2.63
C LEU A 19 4.66 -15.81 2.21
N ILE A 20 4.78 -14.55 2.64
CA ILE A 20 3.83 -13.48 2.30
C ILE A 20 4.57 -12.32 1.66
N GLN A 21 3.92 -11.65 0.73
CA GLN A 21 4.51 -10.56 -0.04
C GLN A 21 3.70 -9.29 0.08
N VAL A 22 4.39 -8.17 0.34
CA VAL A 22 3.79 -6.84 0.39
C VAL A 22 3.36 -6.42 -1.01
N THR A 23 2.08 -6.05 -1.17
CA THR A 23 1.52 -5.77 -2.50
C THR A 23 1.13 -4.31 -2.71
N GLN A 24 0.68 -3.63 -1.67
CA GLN A 24 0.19 -2.26 -1.79
C GLN A 24 -0.02 -1.64 -0.42
N PRO A 25 -0.03 -0.28 -0.32
CA PRO A 25 -0.59 0.37 0.85
C PRO A 25 -2.07 0.04 0.97
N ARG A 26 -2.59 0.00 2.19
CA ARG A 26 -4.03 0.00 2.38
C ARG A 26 -4.59 1.35 1.94
N SER A 27 -5.68 1.35 1.18
CA SER A 27 -6.38 2.58 0.79
C SER A 27 -7.45 2.90 1.83
N PRO A 28 -7.23 3.89 2.73
CA PRO A 28 -8.17 4.18 3.80
C PRO A 28 -9.54 4.59 3.25
N CYS A 29 -10.59 4.14 3.90
CA CYS A 29 -11.95 4.40 3.44
C CYS A 29 -12.82 4.94 4.58
N PHE A 30 -13.90 5.63 4.22
CA PHE A 30 -14.80 6.33 5.14
C PHE A 30 -15.40 5.41 6.24
N LYS A 31 -15.44 4.10 6.02
CA LYS A 31 -15.92 3.14 7.02
C LYS A 31 -15.09 3.19 8.30
N LEU A 32 -13.80 3.55 8.20
CA LEU A 32 -12.94 3.75 9.35
C LEU A 32 -13.41 4.93 10.20
N ASN A 33 -13.95 5.99 9.55
CA ASN A 33 -14.45 7.17 10.25
C ASN A 33 -15.61 6.78 11.18
N TYR A 34 -16.52 5.98 10.69
CA TYR A 34 -17.64 5.48 11.49
C TYR A 34 -17.17 4.53 12.58
N HIS A 35 -16.30 3.60 12.24
CA HIS A 35 -15.82 2.58 13.19
C HIS A 35 -15.13 3.20 14.40
N PHE A 36 -14.30 4.23 14.20
CA PHE A 36 -13.58 4.87 15.29
C PHE A 36 -14.29 6.10 15.85
N GLY A 37 -15.43 6.53 15.28
CA GLY A 37 -16.12 7.73 15.72
C GLY A 37 -15.33 9.02 15.48
N ILE A 38 -14.43 9.02 14.49
CA ILE A 38 -13.59 10.17 14.11
C ILE A 38 -13.90 10.50 12.66
N HIS A 39 -14.52 11.67 12.42
CA HIS A 39 -15.12 12.00 11.13
C HIS A 39 -14.14 12.05 9.95
N ASP A 40 -12.86 12.26 10.20
CA ASP A 40 -11.82 12.39 9.18
C ASP A 40 -10.68 11.37 9.36
N MET A 41 -10.91 10.25 10.04
CA MET A 41 -9.88 9.25 10.30
C MET A 41 -9.18 8.78 9.02
N SER A 42 -9.95 8.43 7.98
CA SER A 42 -9.38 7.95 6.71
C SER A 42 -8.51 9.01 6.03
N ALA A 43 -8.95 10.26 6.05
CA ALA A 43 -8.19 11.38 5.49
C ALA A 43 -6.89 11.62 6.26
N GLN A 44 -6.93 11.55 7.60
CA GLN A 44 -5.73 11.67 8.43
C GLN A 44 -4.73 10.55 8.16
N MET A 45 -5.20 9.30 8.06
CA MET A 45 -4.35 8.15 7.75
C MET A 45 -3.67 8.31 6.39
N GLN A 46 -4.42 8.74 5.38
CA GLN A 46 -3.88 8.98 4.05
C GLN A 46 -2.84 10.09 4.05
N SER A 47 -3.15 11.23 4.66
CA SER A 47 -2.22 12.38 4.74
C SER A 47 -0.93 12.05 5.47
N ALA A 48 -1.01 11.26 6.53
CA ALA A 48 0.16 10.88 7.32
C ALA A 48 0.98 9.76 6.66
N GLY A 49 0.44 9.08 5.65
CA GLY A 49 1.06 7.88 5.08
C GLY A 49 1.11 6.71 6.07
N LYS A 50 0.26 6.73 7.08
CA LYS A 50 0.16 5.67 8.09
C LYS A 50 -1.06 4.82 7.81
N THR A 51 -1.01 4.09 6.72
CA THR A 51 -2.14 3.35 6.16
C THR A 51 -2.11 1.87 6.50
N GLY A 52 -0.93 1.34 6.85
CA GLY A 52 -0.70 -0.08 6.80
C GLY A 52 -0.58 -0.55 5.35
N TRP A 53 -0.49 -1.84 5.17
CA TRP A 53 -0.31 -2.44 3.85
C TRP A 53 -0.96 -3.82 3.78
N LEU A 54 -1.09 -4.34 2.56
CA LEU A 54 -1.66 -5.64 2.29
C LEU A 54 -0.58 -6.62 1.86
N TYR A 55 -0.80 -7.88 2.18
CA TYR A 55 0.03 -8.99 1.74
C TYR A 55 -0.75 -9.91 0.82
N ARG A 56 -0.04 -10.60 -0.08
CA ARG A 56 -0.55 -11.82 -0.71
C ARG A 56 0.21 -13.02 -0.16
N VAL A 57 -0.42 -14.18 -0.17
CA VAL A 57 0.24 -15.43 0.21
C VAL A 57 0.98 -15.95 -1.02
N VAL A 58 2.32 -16.04 -0.91
CA VAL A 58 3.18 -16.61 -1.96
C VAL A 58 3.30 -18.12 -1.77
N LEU A 59 3.48 -18.55 -0.53
CA LEU A 59 3.53 -19.96 -0.15
C LEU A 59 2.67 -20.14 1.10
N ALA A 60 1.66 -20.99 1.01
CA ALA A 60 0.81 -21.32 2.15
C ALA A 60 1.57 -22.19 3.15
N GLY A 61 1.23 -22.05 4.42
CA GLY A 61 1.84 -22.85 5.49
C GLY A 61 1.17 -22.55 6.82
N GLN A 62 1.56 -23.30 7.83
CA GLN A 62 1.08 -23.09 9.20
C GLN A 62 1.86 -21.95 9.85
N VAL A 63 1.13 -21.06 10.51
CA VAL A 63 1.68 -19.91 11.20
C VAL A 63 1.11 -19.84 12.61
N SER A 64 1.84 -19.19 13.51
CA SER A 64 1.33 -18.85 14.84
C SER A 64 1.47 -17.34 15.07
N ALA A 65 0.61 -16.80 15.90
CA ALA A 65 0.56 -15.36 16.16
C ALA A 65 1.86 -14.81 16.76
N ASP A 66 2.59 -15.64 17.48
CA ASP A 66 3.86 -15.26 18.11
C ASP A 66 5.10 -15.56 17.25
N ALA A 67 4.93 -16.13 16.05
CA ALA A 67 6.03 -16.35 15.14
C ALA A 67 6.51 -15.00 14.58
N PRO A 68 7.84 -14.76 14.51
CA PRO A 68 8.35 -13.51 13.98
C PRO A 68 8.18 -13.44 12.46
N LEU A 69 8.06 -12.21 11.94
CA LEU A 69 8.16 -11.95 10.52
C LEU A 69 9.64 -11.70 10.18
N GLU A 70 10.17 -12.48 9.26
CA GLU A 70 11.57 -12.37 8.84
C GLU A 70 11.63 -12.00 7.36
N LEU A 71 12.35 -10.92 7.04
CA LEU A 71 12.54 -10.50 5.65
C LEU A 71 13.35 -11.56 4.90
N ALA A 72 12.72 -12.17 3.88
CA ALA A 72 13.36 -13.17 3.03
C ALA A 72 13.95 -12.54 1.76
N SER A 73 13.25 -11.58 1.15
CA SER A 73 13.70 -10.92 -0.09
C SER A 73 13.18 -9.50 -0.16
N ARG A 74 13.99 -8.59 -0.68
CA ARG A 74 13.59 -7.22 -1.02
C ARG A 74 13.76 -7.04 -2.52
N LEU A 75 12.68 -6.68 -3.21
CA LEU A 75 12.60 -6.66 -4.67
C LEU A 75 12.49 -5.26 -5.27
N SER A 76 12.27 -4.24 -4.44
CA SER A 76 12.17 -2.86 -4.91
C SER A 76 12.73 -1.88 -3.89
N ASP A 77 12.92 -0.63 -4.32
CA ASP A 77 13.29 0.49 -3.47
C ASP A 77 12.12 1.42 -3.15
N VAL A 78 10.89 0.99 -3.47
CA VAL A 78 9.67 1.77 -3.23
C VAL A 78 9.07 1.32 -1.90
N SER A 79 9.21 2.13 -0.86
CA SER A 79 8.56 1.84 0.41
C SER A 79 7.05 1.99 0.31
N VAL A 80 6.33 1.44 1.28
CA VAL A 80 4.88 1.66 1.40
C VAL A 80 4.59 3.15 1.51
N TYR A 81 5.42 3.88 2.29
CA TYR A 81 5.30 5.33 2.42
C TYR A 81 5.50 6.05 1.08
N ASP A 82 6.51 5.66 0.30
CA ASP A 82 6.75 6.22 -1.04
C ASP A 82 5.55 5.98 -1.96
N ALA A 83 4.97 4.78 -1.92
CA ALA A 83 3.79 4.48 -2.72
C ALA A 83 2.60 5.38 -2.35
N CYS A 84 2.38 5.63 -1.06
CA CYS A 84 1.38 6.58 -0.58
C CYS A 84 1.66 8.00 -1.10
N ALA A 85 2.92 8.44 -1.00
CA ALA A 85 3.32 9.78 -1.44
C ALA A 85 3.08 9.96 -2.94
N ILE A 86 3.47 8.98 -3.75
CA ILE A 86 3.28 9.01 -5.22
C ILE A 86 1.78 9.06 -5.56
N ALA A 87 0.98 8.24 -4.88
CA ALA A 87 -0.43 8.12 -5.19
C ALA A 87 -1.28 9.30 -4.68
N TRP A 88 -0.92 9.89 -3.52
CA TRP A 88 -1.82 10.81 -2.82
C TRP A 88 -1.20 12.12 -2.32
N HIS A 89 0.13 12.22 -2.21
CA HIS A 89 0.77 13.38 -1.57
C HIS A 89 1.41 14.36 -2.56
N MET A 90 1.40 14.04 -3.85
CA MET A 90 2.03 14.88 -4.87
C MET A 90 1.14 14.94 -6.12
N PRO A 91 1.34 15.97 -6.97
CA PRO A 91 0.71 16.00 -8.29
C PRO A 91 1.16 14.81 -9.15
N PHE A 92 0.43 14.55 -10.23
CA PHE A 92 0.83 13.52 -11.18
C PHE A 92 2.26 13.77 -11.68
N ASP A 93 3.09 12.71 -11.61
CA ASP A 93 4.48 12.73 -12.07
C ASP A 93 4.76 11.39 -12.76
N ASP A 94 4.89 11.42 -14.09
CA ASP A 94 5.01 10.19 -14.87
C ASP A 94 6.23 9.34 -14.49
N GLU A 95 7.34 9.98 -14.15
CA GLU A 95 8.56 9.27 -13.73
C GLU A 95 8.33 8.50 -12.42
N GLN A 96 7.66 9.11 -11.45
CA GLN A 96 7.34 8.45 -10.18
C GLN A 96 6.33 7.32 -10.38
N TYR A 97 5.37 7.49 -11.29
CA TYR A 97 4.43 6.43 -11.62
C TYR A 97 5.12 5.25 -12.31
N HIS A 98 6.08 5.55 -13.19
CA HIS A 98 6.91 4.50 -13.80
C HIS A 98 7.71 3.72 -12.74
N ARG A 99 8.31 4.42 -11.79
CA ARG A 99 9.02 3.82 -10.67
C ARG A 99 8.12 2.89 -9.86
N LEU A 100 6.93 3.35 -9.49
CA LEU A 100 5.96 2.55 -8.74
C LEU A 100 5.49 1.32 -9.52
N LEU A 101 5.16 1.50 -10.80
CA LEU A 101 4.73 0.40 -11.67
C LEU A 101 5.84 -0.64 -11.90
N SER A 102 7.10 -0.23 -11.81
CA SER A 102 8.26 -1.12 -11.96
C SER A 102 8.56 -1.91 -10.68
N ALA A 103 7.92 -1.59 -9.57
CA ALA A 103 8.12 -2.31 -8.31
C ALA A 103 7.49 -3.71 -8.41
N ALA A 104 8.33 -4.73 -8.37
CA ALA A 104 7.87 -6.12 -8.41
C ALA A 104 6.93 -6.40 -7.24
N GLY A 105 5.81 -7.06 -7.51
CA GLY A 105 4.84 -7.42 -6.48
C GLY A 105 3.70 -6.42 -6.29
N LEU A 106 3.74 -5.25 -6.95
CA LEU A 106 2.62 -4.31 -6.88
C LEU A 106 1.31 -5.00 -7.29
N SER A 107 0.24 -4.76 -6.52
CA SER A 107 -1.05 -5.40 -6.75
C SER A 107 -1.62 -5.06 -8.13
N THR A 108 -2.46 -5.95 -8.65
CA THR A 108 -3.17 -5.74 -9.91
C THR A 108 -4.05 -4.48 -9.84
N SER A 109 -4.73 -4.27 -8.72
CA SER A 109 -5.60 -3.11 -8.50
C SER A 109 -4.81 -1.80 -8.60
N TRP A 110 -3.70 -1.69 -7.91
CA TRP A 110 -2.86 -0.51 -7.96
C TRP A 110 -2.21 -0.32 -9.33
N THR A 111 -1.77 -1.42 -9.95
CA THR A 111 -1.21 -1.38 -11.31
C THR A 111 -2.21 -0.77 -12.29
N ARG A 112 -3.46 -1.21 -12.27
CA ARG A 112 -4.52 -0.66 -13.13
C ARG A 112 -4.75 0.83 -12.89
N THR A 113 -4.85 1.24 -11.63
CA THR A 113 -5.07 2.64 -11.27
C THR A 113 -3.92 3.51 -11.74
N MET A 114 -2.68 3.11 -11.51
CA MET A 114 -1.51 3.88 -11.90
C MET A 114 -1.37 3.96 -13.43
N GLN A 115 -1.66 2.87 -14.14
CA GLN A 115 -1.68 2.87 -15.61
C GLN A 115 -2.74 3.82 -16.17
N LYS A 116 -3.94 3.81 -15.58
CA LYS A 116 -5.03 4.73 -15.98
C LYS A 116 -4.64 6.18 -15.77
N ARG A 117 -4.01 6.51 -14.66
CA ARG A 117 -3.52 7.87 -14.38
C ARG A 117 -2.45 8.29 -15.38
N ARG A 118 -1.55 7.40 -15.79
CA ARG A 118 -0.53 7.71 -16.81
C ARG A 118 -1.16 8.01 -18.15
N LEU A 119 -2.20 7.28 -18.55
CA LEU A 119 -2.89 7.52 -19.82
C LEU A 119 -3.59 8.88 -19.86
N SER A 120 -4.20 9.30 -18.75
CA SER A 120 -4.96 10.54 -18.67
C SER A 120 -4.16 11.73 -18.14
N SER A 121 -3.00 11.50 -17.53
CA SER A 121 -2.21 12.48 -16.75
C SER A 121 -3.03 13.15 -15.64
N LYS A 122 -4.01 12.40 -15.09
CA LYS A 122 -4.92 12.92 -14.06
C LYS A 122 -5.06 11.92 -12.92
N ILE A 123 -5.24 12.49 -11.72
CA ILE A 123 -5.55 11.72 -10.51
C ILE A 123 -7.05 11.83 -10.27
N GLU A 124 -7.72 10.69 -10.09
CA GLU A 124 -9.15 10.65 -9.81
C GLU A 124 -9.48 11.26 -8.44
N ASP A 125 -10.72 11.70 -8.29
CA ASP A 125 -11.23 12.21 -7.02
C ASP A 125 -11.37 11.07 -6.00
N ASN A 126 -10.75 11.22 -4.84
CA ASN A 126 -10.79 10.25 -3.74
C ASN A 126 -11.85 10.57 -2.68
N SER A 127 -12.65 11.63 -2.87
CA SER A 127 -13.61 12.11 -1.88
C SER A 127 -14.61 11.02 -1.46
N ARG A 128 -15.10 10.25 -2.42
CA ARG A 128 -16.07 9.18 -2.13
C ARG A 128 -15.47 8.10 -1.22
N ARG A 129 -14.23 7.73 -1.45
CA ARG A 129 -13.54 6.74 -0.63
C ARG A 129 -13.29 7.27 0.78
N LEU A 130 -12.84 8.53 0.88
CA LEU A 130 -12.47 9.13 2.16
C LEU A 130 -13.67 9.59 3.01
N TRP A 131 -14.75 10.03 2.35
CA TRP A 131 -15.88 10.69 3.02
C TRP A 131 -17.22 10.00 2.81
N GLY A 132 -17.33 9.09 1.86
CA GLY A 132 -18.57 8.40 1.53
C GLY A 132 -19.55 9.22 0.69
N LYS A 133 -19.07 10.30 0.08
CA LYS A 133 -19.95 11.22 -0.68
C LYS A 133 -19.48 11.41 -2.11
#